data_ed31df6f4fd6885919387ef5f9a749bd
#
_entry.id   ed31df6f4fd6885919387ef5f9a749bd
#
_cell.length_a   1.000
_cell.length_b   1.000
_cell.length_c   1.000
_cell.angle_alpha   90.00
_cell.angle_beta   90.00
_cell.angle_gamma   90.00
#
_symmetry.space_group_name_H-M   'P 1'
#
loop_
_entity.id
_entity.type
_entity.pdbx_description
1 polymer ?
#
loop_
_entity_poly.entity_id
_entity_poly.type
_entity_poly.pdbx_seq_one_letter_code
_entity_poly.pdbx_strand_id
1 'polypeptide(L)'
;MRERDGERASEITMTDTTDLSKRHIRSYVLRQGRVSTAQQRAIDTILPRFGIHYAARPLNLDQAFGRAAPKILEIGFGMGDSTATIALAHPENDYLALEVHSPGVGNLLKLIDAQQLGNIRIIQHDAVEVLRDMIGNDTLDGVHVFFPDPWHKARHNKRRLIQPPFIAQLVRKLKPGGYIHLATDWQDYAEQMLAVLSAEPLLQNTADAYAPRPAYRPLTRFEQRGLKLGHGVWDLLFRRKTS
;
A
#
# COMPACT_ATOMS: atom_id res chain seq x y z
N MET A 1 65.94 13.10 44.56
CA MET A 1 65.01 12.81 45.65
C MET A 1 63.63 13.30 45.25
N ARG A 2 62.66 12.41 45.22
CA ARG A 2 61.25 12.49 44.97
C ARG A 2 60.80 12.32 43.51
N GLU A 3 60.47 11.07 43.23
CA GLU A 3 59.55 10.53 42.32
C GLU A 3 58.13 11.20 42.43
N ARG A 4 57.45 11.34 41.32
CA ARG A 4 56.00 11.29 41.30
C ARG A 4 55.55 10.61 40.00
N ASP A 5 55.12 9.39 40.18
CA ASP A 5 54.32 8.64 39.25
C ASP A 5 53.02 9.42 38.92
N GLY A 6 52.71 9.53 37.67
CA GLY A 6 51.45 10.05 37.13
C GLY A 6 50.88 9.02 36.20
N GLU A 7 49.98 8.19 36.72
CA GLU A 7 49.13 7.29 35.95
C GLU A 7 48.37 8.08 34.87
N ARG A 8 48.56 7.68 33.63
CA ARG A 8 47.70 8.08 32.51
C ARG A 8 46.56 7.05 32.41
N ALA A 9 45.42 7.39 32.94
CA ALA A 9 44.18 6.72 32.62
C ALA A 9 43.88 6.88 31.11
N SER A 10 43.80 5.75 30.42
CA SER A 10 43.39 5.66 29.04
C SER A 10 41.88 5.90 28.97
N GLU A 11 41.49 7.08 28.50
CA GLU A 11 40.11 7.35 28.05
C GLU A 11 39.82 6.53 26.80
N ILE A 12 39.02 5.48 26.97
CA ILE A 12 38.38 4.78 25.87
C ILE A 12 37.26 5.67 25.40
N THR A 13 37.51 6.44 24.35
CA THR A 13 36.49 7.14 23.60
C THR A 13 35.63 6.11 22.85
N MET A 14 34.46 5.79 23.38
CA MET A 14 33.38 5.16 22.62
C MET A 14 32.84 6.16 21.60
N THR A 15 33.37 6.12 20.39
CA THR A 15 32.76 6.70 19.22
C THR A 15 32.36 5.56 18.30
N ASP A 16 31.14 5.09 18.44
CA ASP A 16 30.46 4.46 17.31
C ASP A 16 28.95 4.54 17.48
N THR A 17 28.41 5.74 17.33
CA THR A 17 27.01 5.92 16.98
C THR A 17 26.90 5.80 15.49
N THR A 18 26.78 4.57 15.01
CA THR A 18 26.44 4.27 13.62
C THR A 18 25.10 4.95 13.30
N ASP A 19 25.20 6.03 12.53
CA ASP A 19 24.06 6.77 11.96
C ASP A 19 23.20 5.83 11.13
N LEU A 20 22.12 5.30 11.72
CA LEU A 20 21.13 4.43 11.10
C LEU A 20 20.08 5.21 10.30
N SER A 21 20.34 6.43 9.92
CA SER A 21 19.50 7.18 8.98
C SER A 21 19.80 6.78 7.53
N LYS A 22 19.80 5.51 7.18
CA LYS A 22 19.64 5.10 5.78
C LYS A 22 18.27 5.58 5.34
N ARG A 23 18.23 6.71 4.64
CA ARG A 23 17.02 7.28 4.03
C ARG A 23 16.28 6.15 3.30
N HIS A 24 15.15 5.74 3.84
CA HIS A 24 14.29 4.75 3.21
C HIS A 24 13.97 5.20 1.78
N ILE A 25 14.27 4.36 0.79
CA ILE A 25 14.00 4.67 -0.62
C ILE A 25 12.48 4.61 -0.79
N ARG A 26 11.85 5.77 -0.96
CA ARG A 26 10.41 5.85 -1.16
C ARG A 26 10.01 5.27 -2.52
N SER A 27 8.97 4.47 -2.52
CA SER A 27 8.39 3.85 -3.73
C SER A 27 7.55 4.84 -4.57
N TYR A 28 7.35 6.05 -4.08
CA TYR A 28 6.53 7.07 -4.70
C TYR A 28 7.26 8.42 -4.78
N VAL A 29 6.76 9.33 -5.62
CA VAL A 29 7.22 10.72 -5.70
C VAL A 29 6.18 11.61 -5.02
N LEU A 30 6.57 12.34 -3.97
CA LEU A 30 5.74 13.40 -3.38
C LEU A 30 5.66 14.58 -4.36
N ARG A 31 4.89 14.43 -5.44
CA ARG A 31 4.40 15.56 -6.22
C ARG A 31 3.05 15.93 -5.63
N GLN A 32 3.02 16.93 -4.78
CA GLN A 32 1.76 17.51 -4.36
C GLN A 32 1.14 18.20 -5.58
N GLY A 33 0.23 17.48 -6.24
CA GLY A 33 -0.62 18.07 -7.27
C GLY A 33 -1.49 19.16 -6.64
N ARG A 34 -1.96 20.11 -7.46
CA ARG A 34 -2.87 21.16 -6.99
C ARG A 34 -4.19 20.53 -6.54
N VAL A 35 -4.55 20.72 -5.29
CA VAL A 35 -5.86 20.35 -4.74
C VAL A 35 -6.88 21.39 -5.23
N SER A 36 -7.98 20.96 -5.83
CA SER A 36 -9.08 21.85 -6.22
C SER A 36 -9.87 22.30 -4.98
N THR A 37 -10.59 23.42 -5.09
CA THR A 37 -11.45 23.93 -4.01
C THR A 37 -12.44 22.89 -3.51
N ALA A 38 -13.05 22.11 -4.43
CA ALA A 38 -13.99 21.05 -4.07
C ALA A 38 -13.32 19.87 -3.33
N GLN A 39 -12.09 19.51 -3.72
CA GLN A 39 -11.31 18.49 -3.02
C GLN A 39 -10.88 18.97 -1.64
N GLN A 40 -10.43 20.23 -1.52
CA GLN A 40 -10.07 20.81 -0.24
C GLN A 40 -11.27 20.83 0.71
N ARG A 41 -12.43 21.28 0.24
CA ARG A 41 -13.66 21.25 1.03
C ARG A 41 -13.97 19.82 1.53
N ALA A 42 -13.85 18.81 0.66
CA ALA A 42 -14.09 17.43 1.07
C ALA A 42 -13.08 16.95 2.14
N ILE A 43 -11.80 17.35 2.02
CA ILE A 43 -10.78 17.07 3.03
C ILE A 43 -11.18 17.74 4.36
N ASP A 44 -11.58 18.99 4.34
CA ASP A 44 -11.89 19.74 5.57
C ASP A 44 -13.15 19.22 6.27
N THR A 45 -14.16 18.76 5.50
CA THR A 45 -15.49 18.44 6.05
C THR A 45 -15.78 16.94 6.19
N ILE A 46 -15.17 16.07 5.38
CA ILE A 46 -15.50 14.64 5.29
C ILE A 46 -14.37 13.76 5.87
N LEU A 47 -13.11 14.15 5.67
CA LEU A 47 -11.98 13.40 6.20
C LEU A 47 -12.05 13.16 7.73
N PRO A 48 -12.51 14.08 8.58
CA PRO A 48 -12.63 13.83 10.01
C PRO A 48 -13.48 12.60 10.36
N ARG A 49 -14.44 12.23 9.50
CA ARG A 49 -15.32 11.05 9.69
C ARG A 49 -14.72 9.78 9.10
N PHE A 50 -14.02 9.86 7.98
CA PHE A 50 -13.55 8.70 7.21
C PHE A 50 -12.04 8.50 7.28
N GLY A 51 -11.29 9.52 7.72
CA GLY A 51 -9.85 9.46 7.85
C GLY A 51 -9.40 8.82 9.16
N ILE A 52 -8.32 8.05 9.06
CA ILE A 52 -7.58 7.53 10.21
C ILE A 52 -6.20 8.14 10.17
N HIS A 53 -5.79 8.82 11.22
CA HIS A 53 -4.45 9.37 11.32
C HIS A 53 -3.43 8.25 11.54
N TYR A 54 -2.29 8.37 10.84
CA TYR A 54 -1.17 7.49 11.12
C TYR A 54 -0.71 7.65 12.56
N ALA A 55 -0.46 6.53 13.20
CA ALA A 55 0.15 6.45 14.51
C ALA A 55 1.01 5.18 14.59
N ALA A 56 2.19 5.27 15.22
CA ALA A 56 3.07 4.12 15.38
C ALA A 56 2.53 3.15 16.48
N ARG A 57 1.32 2.65 16.27
CA ARG A 57 0.62 1.70 17.16
C ARG A 57 -0.39 0.87 16.37
N PRO A 58 -0.69 -0.36 16.80
CA PRO A 58 -1.68 -1.22 16.14
C PRO A 58 -3.06 -0.56 16.07
N LEU A 59 -3.71 -0.72 14.91
CA LEU A 59 -5.07 -0.28 14.62
C LEU A 59 -6.02 -1.48 14.76
N ASN A 60 -7.07 -1.32 15.56
CA ASN A 60 -8.18 -2.27 15.56
C ASN A 60 -9.12 -1.94 14.38
N LEU A 61 -9.08 -2.77 13.34
CA LEU A 61 -9.86 -2.54 12.12
C LEU A 61 -11.36 -2.65 12.36
N ASP A 62 -11.84 -3.61 13.16
CA ASP A 62 -13.27 -3.73 13.45
C ASP A 62 -13.80 -2.51 14.19
N GLN A 63 -13.04 -1.99 15.14
CA GLN A 63 -13.40 -0.76 15.84
C GLN A 63 -13.39 0.45 14.89
N ALA A 64 -12.41 0.53 13.98
CA ALA A 64 -12.29 1.63 13.03
C ALA A 64 -13.46 1.69 12.03
N PHE A 65 -14.00 0.54 11.66
CA PHE A 65 -15.18 0.42 10.78
C PHE A 65 -16.51 0.35 11.54
N GLY A 66 -16.48 0.03 12.84
CA GLY A 66 -17.66 -0.16 13.67
C GLY A 66 -18.39 -1.48 13.42
N ARG A 67 -17.75 -2.44 12.74
CA ARG A 67 -18.32 -3.77 12.44
C ARG A 67 -17.22 -4.81 12.17
N ALA A 68 -17.57 -6.08 12.38
CA ALA A 68 -16.81 -7.21 11.91
C ALA A 68 -17.23 -7.54 10.48
N ALA A 69 -16.32 -7.38 9.52
CA ALA A 69 -16.50 -7.67 8.10
C ALA A 69 -15.14 -8.02 7.48
N PRO A 70 -15.07 -8.65 6.29
CA PRO A 70 -13.80 -8.83 5.61
C PRO A 70 -13.08 -7.50 5.38
N LYS A 71 -11.79 -7.44 5.64
CA LYS A 71 -10.95 -6.24 5.54
C LYS A 71 -10.06 -6.31 4.31
N ILE A 72 -10.28 -5.40 3.38
CA ILE A 72 -9.48 -5.26 2.16
C ILE A 72 -8.63 -4.00 2.28
N LEU A 73 -7.32 -4.15 2.12
CA LEU A 73 -6.39 -3.04 2.06
C LEU A 73 -6.15 -2.66 0.60
N GLU A 74 -6.35 -1.42 0.23
CA GLU A 74 -5.92 -0.89 -1.08
C GLU A 74 -4.75 0.08 -0.90
N ILE A 75 -3.66 -0.15 -1.65
CA ILE A 75 -2.45 0.66 -1.60
C ILE A 75 -2.31 1.45 -2.88
N GLY A 76 -2.29 2.78 -2.75
CA GLY A 76 -2.14 3.69 -3.88
C GLY A 76 -3.43 3.80 -4.70
N PHE A 77 -4.54 4.14 -4.08
CA PHE A 77 -5.85 4.22 -4.76
C PHE A 77 -5.95 5.34 -5.80
N GLY A 78 -4.93 6.19 -5.95
CA GLY A 78 -4.91 7.27 -6.92
C GLY A 78 -6.08 8.24 -6.75
N MET A 79 -6.94 8.39 -7.77
CA MET A 79 -8.13 9.25 -7.69
C MET A 79 -9.33 8.56 -7.00
N GLY A 80 -9.24 7.26 -6.69
CA GLY A 80 -10.22 6.52 -5.92
C GLY A 80 -11.48 6.09 -6.68
N ASP A 81 -11.54 6.28 -8.00
CA ASP A 81 -12.71 5.87 -8.80
C ASP A 81 -12.93 4.35 -8.72
N SER A 82 -11.87 3.57 -8.85
CA SER A 82 -11.93 2.10 -8.73
C SER A 82 -12.32 1.67 -7.32
N THR A 83 -11.72 2.29 -6.29
CA THR A 83 -12.01 2.03 -4.88
C THR A 83 -13.50 2.24 -4.58
N ALA A 84 -14.05 3.39 -4.98
CA ALA A 84 -15.45 3.71 -4.77
C ALA A 84 -16.38 2.73 -5.51
N THR A 85 -16.05 2.38 -6.76
CA THR A 85 -16.83 1.41 -7.56
C THR A 85 -16.82 0.03 -6.91
N ILE A 86 -15.67 -0.45 -6.45
CA ILE A 86 -15.54 -1.77 -5.80
C ILE A 86 -16.30 -1.76 -4.46
N ALA A 87 -16.12 -0.72 -3.65
CA ALA A 87 -16.77 -0.63 -2.35
C ALA A 87 -18.30 -0.53 -2.45
N LEU A 88 -18.80 0.15 -3.47
CA LEU A 88 -20.25 0.22 -3.76
C LEU A 88 -20.83 -1.15 -4.18
N ALA A 89 -20.07 -1.89 -5.01
CA ALA A 89 -20.49 -3.20 -5.49
C ALA A 89 -20.38 -4.31 -4.44
N HIS A 90 -19.55 -4.10 -3.41
CA HIS A 90 -19.26 -5.09 -2.36
C HIS A 90 -19.41 -4.47 -0.96
N PRO A 91 -20.64 -4.10 -0.56
CA PRO A 91 -20.90 -3.47 0.74
C PRO A 91 -20.66 -4.40 1.94
N GLU A 92 -20.55 -5.71 1.72
CA GLU A 92 -20.21 -6.71 2.71
C GLU A 92 -18.75 -6.59 3.20
N ASN A 93 -17.85 -5.98 2.40
CA ASN A 93 -16.44 -5.79 2.74
C ASN A 93 -16.17 -4.38 3.26
N ASP A 94 -15.11 -4.24 4.04
CA ASP A 94 -14.56 -2.96 4.49
C ASP A 94 -13.23 -2.68 3.78
N TYR A 95 -13.07 -1.48 3.28
CA TYR A 95 -11.90 -1.05 2.49
C TYR A 95 -11.06 -0.03 3.25
N LEU A 96 -9.85 -0.43 3.64
CA LEU A 96 -8.83 0.50 4.14
C LEU A 96 -8.00 1.00 2.97
N ALA A 97 -8.17 2.26 2.59
CA ALA A 97 -7.55 2.85 1.41
C ALA A 97 -6.35 3.73 1.81
N LEU A 98 -5.16 3.43 1.27
CA LEU A 98 -3.93 4.17 1.53
C LEU A 98 -3.52 4.98 0.31
N GLU A 99 -3.22 6.26 0.52
CA GLU A 99 -2.70 7.15 -0.51
C GLU A 99 -1.84 8.25 0.13
N VAL A 100 -0.82 8.72 -0.59
CA VAL A 100 0.03 9.84 -0.15
C VAL A 100 -0.33 11.16 -0.83
N HIS A 101 -1.10 11.09 -1.93
CA HIS A 101 -1.40 12.21 -2.82
C HIS A 101 -2.72 12.89 -2.44
N SER A 102 -2.65 14.10 -1.89
CA SER A 102 -3.83 14.84 -1.39
C SER A 102 -4.99 15.02 -2.38
N PRO A 103 -4.76 15.32 -3.68
CA PRO A 103 -5.84 15.38 -4.66
C PRO A 103 -6.62 14.08 -4.79
N GLY A 104 -5.95 12.92 -4.69
CA GLY A 104 -6.61 11.61 -4.68
C GLY A 104 -7.49 11.43 -3.45
N VAL A 105 -6.97 11.74 -2.27
CA VAL A 105 -7.73 11.70 -1.01
C VAL A 105 -8.98 12.58 -1.11
N GLY A 106 -8.83 13.83 -1.55
CA GLY A 106 -9.97 14.74 -1.72
C GLY A 106 -10.99 14.25 -2.76
N ASN A 107 -10.56 13.56 -3.82
CA ASN A 107 -11.48 12.99 -4.81
C ASN A 107 -12.23 11.77 -4.26
N LEU A 108 -11.55 10.84 -3.58
CA LEU A 108 -12.20 9.68 -2.97
C LEU A 108 -13.21 10.12 -1.91
N LEU A 109 -12.91 11.14 -1.10
CA LEU A 109 -13.87 11.70 -0.13
C LEU A 109 -15.12 12.26 -0.80
N LYS A 110 -15.00 12.94 -1.95
CA LYS A 110 -16.15 13.38 -2.75
C LYS A 110 -16.99 12.22 -3.26
N LEU A 111 -16.36 11.13 -3.69
CA LEU A 111 -17.06 9.92 -4.15
C LEU A 111 -17.77 9.22 -2.98
N ILE A 112 -17.14 9.13 -1.81
CA ILE A 112 -17.74 8.60 -0.58
C ILE A 112 -19.03 9.37 -0.24
N ASP A 113 -18.98 10.70 -0.26
CA ASP A 113 -20.13 11.55 0.04
C ASP A 113 -21.23 11.41 -1.00
N ALA A 114 -20.87 11.54 -2.27
CA ALA A 114 -21.84 11.47 -3.38
C ALA A 114 -22.55 10.11 -3.49
N GLN A 115 -21.88 9.01 -3.15
CA GLN A 115 -22.40 7.65 -3.23
C GLN A 115 -22.83 7.09 -1.86
N GLN A 116 -22.73 7.88 -0.78
CA GLN A 116 -23.06 7.51 0.59
C GLN A 116 -22.36 6.21 1.07
N LEU A 117 -21.08 6.06 0.72
CA LEU A 117 -20.28 4.87 1.07
C LEU A 117 -19.91 4.89 2.55
N GLY A 118 -20.28 3.84 3.29
CA GLY A 118 -19.99 3.68 4.71
C GLY A 118 -18.78 2.80 5.01
N ASN A 119 -18.38 1.97 4.04
CA ASN A 119 -17.43 0.88 4.16
C ASN A 119 -16.01 1.22 3.68
N ILE A 120 -15.64 2.49 3.64
CA ILE A 120 -14.28 2.94 3.32
C ILE A 120 -13.70 3.72 4.50
N ARG A 121 -12.40 3.51 4.78
CA ARG A 121 -11.58 4.38 5.64
C ARG A 121 -10.30 4.72 4.91
N ILE A 122 -9.78 5.93 5.13
CA ILE A 122 -8.62 6.46 4.42
C ILE A 122 -7.49 6.73 5.40
N ILE A 123 -6.28 6.29 5.07
CA ILE A 123 -5.04 6.74 5.74
C ILE A 123 -4.19 7.43 4.68
N GLN A 124 -3.95 8.72 4.87
CA GLN A 124 -3.03 9.48 4.01
C GLN A 124 -1.61 9.36 4.56
N HIS A 125 -0.93 8.26 4.22
CA HIS A 125 0.42 7.98 4.70
C HIS A 125 1.14 6.95 3.83
N ASP A 126 2.46 6.77 4.06
CA ASP A 126 3.26 5.73 3.39
C ASP A 126 2.77 4.33 3.78
N ALA A 127 2.45 3.52 2.79
CA ALA A 127 1.92 2.17 3.00
C ALA A 127 2.91 1.25 3.74
N VAL A 128 4.22 1.42 3.54
CA VAL A 128 5.25 0.60 4.21
C VAL A 128 5.22 0.86 5.72
N GLU A 129 5.08 2.14 6.11
CA GLU A 129 5.00 2.52 7.52
C GLU A 129 3.67 2.09 8.14
N VAL A 130 2.54 2.28 7.43
CA VAL A 130 1.23 1.82 7.89
C VAL A 130 1.21 0.30 8.11
N LEU A 131 1.72 -0.49 7.16
CA LEU A 131 1.81 -1.94 7.29
C LEU A 131 2.68 -2.37 8.46
N ARG A 132 3.81 -1.67 8.69
CA ARG A 132 4.73 -1.98 9.79
C ARG A 132 4.09 -1.72 11.15
N ASP A 133 3.46 -0.57 11.31
CA ASP A 133 3.13 -0.01 12.61
C ASP A 133 1.66 -0.18 12.98
N MET A 134 0.75 -0.12 11.99
CA MET A 134 -0.69 -0.07 12.26
C MET A 134 -1.43 -1.38 11.96
N ILE A 135 -0.96 -2.19 11.00
CA ILE A 135 -1.67 -3.41 10.59
C ILE A 135 -1.15 -4.61 11.36
N GLY A 136 -2.04 -5.28 12.09
CA GLY A 136 -1.75 -6.53 12.79
C GLY A 136 -1.50 -7.69 11.82
N ASN A 137 -0.84 -8.75 12.29
CA ASN A 137 -0.75 -9.99 11.51
C ASN A 137 -2.11 -10.68 11.46
N ASP A 138 -2.38 -11.40 10.38
CA ASP A 138 -3.61 -12.20 10.18
C ASP A 138 -4.91 -11.37 10.33
N THR A 139 -4.89 -10.10 9.87
CA THR A 139 -6.05 -9.19 9.98
C THR A 139 -6.72 -8.85 8.66
N LEU A 140 -6.02 -9.02 7.54
CA LEU A 140 -6.53 -8.67 6.21
C LEU A 140 -7.05 -9.89 5.48
N ASP A 141 -8.21 -9.76 4.83
CA ASP A 141 -8.80 -10.77 3.95
C ASP A 141 -8.29 -10.61 2.51
N GLY A 142 -7.89 -9.40 2.12
CA GLY A 142 -7.33 -9.14 0.81
C GLY A 142 -6.50 -7.86 0.75
N VAL A 143 -5.66 -7.79 -0.28
CA VAL A 143 -4.84 -6.60 -0.59
C VAL A 143 -4.92 -6.30 -2.07
N HIS A 144 -5.19 -5.05 -2.42
CA HIS A 144 -5.21 -4.51 -3.79
C HIS A 144 -4.06 -3.53 -3.98
N VAL A 145 -3.31 -3.69 -5.08
CA VAL A 145 -2.33 -2.70 -5.55
C VAL A 145 -2.46 -2.60 -7.06
N PHE A 146 -3.17 -1.57 -7.52
CA PHE A 146 -3.47 -1.40 -8.93
C PHE A 146 -2.64 -0.28 -9.53
N PHE A 147 -1.92 -0.59 -10.59
CA PHE A 147 -1.09 0.32 -11.38
C PHE A 147 -0.09 1.15 -10.54
N PRO A 148 0.70 0.48 -9.66
CA PRO A 148 1.75 1.18 -8.93
C PRO A 148 2.81 1.73 -9.90
N ASP A 149 3.53 2.79 -9.51
CA ASP A 149 4.56 3.43 -10.33
C ASP A 149 5.57 2.40 -10.88
N PRO A 150 5.67 2.21 -12.21
CA PRO A 150 6.50 1.17 -12.80
C PRO A 150 8.00 1.54 -12.82
N TRP A 151 8.35 2.81 -12.61
CA TRP A 151 9.74 3.29 -12.60
C TRP A 151 10.53 2.82 -13.84
N HIS A 152 10.09 3.22 -15.03
CA HIS A 152 10.56 2.75 -16.36
C HIS A 152 12.09 2.63 -16.55
N LYS A 153 12.90 3.46 -15.87
CA LYS A 153 14.35 3.41 -16.00
C LYS A 153 14.92 2.33 -15.09
N ALA A 154 15.69 1.38 -15.62
CA ALA A 154 16.28 0.26 -14.87
C ALA A 154 16.96 0.67 -13.55
N ARG A 155 17.71 1.81 -13.54
CA ARG A 155 18.32 2.37 -12.33
C ARG A 155 17.31 2.76 -11.24
N HIS A 156 16.03 2.88 -11.57
CA HIS A 156 14.93 3.23 -10.66
C HIS A 156 14.09 2.00 -10.22
N ASN A 157 14.33 0.79 -10.76
CA ASN A 157 13.57 -0.40 -10.39
C ASN A 157 13.62 -0.70 -8.89
N LYS A 158 14.71 -0.31 -8.20
CA LYS A 158 14.83 -0.38 -6.74
C LYS A 158 13.79 0.46 -5.97
N ARG A 159 13.06 1.36 -6.66
CA ARG A 159 11.96 2.17 -6.09
C ARG A 159 10.60 1.50 -6.23
N ARG A 160 10.48 0.46 -7.06
CA ARG A 160 9.23 -0.28 -7.21
C ARG A 160 8.75 -0.78 -5.85
N LEU A 161 7.46 -0.64 -5.58
CA LEU A 161 6.86 -1.05 -4.31
C LEU A 161 6.96 -2.56 -4.10
N ILE A 162 6.69 -3.33 -5.17
CA ILE A 162 6.67 -4.79 -5.10
C ILE A 162 8.10 -5.32 -5.13
N GLN A 163 8.64 -5.53 -3.95
CA GLN A 163 9.98 -6.06 -3.68
C GLN A 163 9.87 -7.19 -2.63
N PRO A 164 10.82 -8.14 -2.57
CA PRO A 164 10.75 -9.26 -1.63
C PRO A 164 10.54 -8.84 -0.17
N PRO A 165 11.25 -7.83 0.40
CA PRO A 165 11.02 -7.44 1.79
C PRO A 165 9.62 -6.89 2.05
N PHE A 166 9.03 -6.16 1.09
CA PHE A 166 7.68 -5.64 1.18
C PHE A 166 6.64 -6.76 1.15
N ILE A 167 6.79 -7.72 0.24
CA ILE A 167 5.87 -8.86 0.13
C ILE A 167 5.99 -9.77 1.35
N ALA A 168 7.18 -10.04 1.86
CA ALA A 168 7.37 -10.80 3.10
C ALA A 168 6.70 -10.15 4.32
N GLN A 169 6.64 -8.81 4.37
CA GLN A 169 5.89 -8.08 5.39
C GLN A 169 4.39 -8.18 5.13
N LEU A 170 3.95 -7.95 3.90
CA LEU A 170 2.54 -7.90 3.50
C LEU A 170 1.83 -9.23 3.72
N VAL A 171 2.46 -10.35 3.36
CA VAL A 171 1.84 -11.69 3.48
C VAL A 171 1.52 -12.05 4.92
N ARG A 172 2.30 -11.58 5.89
CA ARG A 172 2.02 -11.79 7.31
C ARG A 172 0.77 -11.05 7.80
N LYS A 173 0.37 -10.00 7.10
CA LYS A 173 -0.84 -9.23 7.45
C LYS A 173 -2.11 -9.88 6.94
N LEU A 174 -2.01 -10.69 5.87
CA LEU A 174 -3.12 -11.47 5.37
C LEU A 174 -3.50 -12.58 6.35
N LYS A 175 -4.78 -12.88 6.45
CA LYS A 175 -5.27 -14.12 7.04
C LYS A 175 -4.86 -15.33 6.18
N PRO A 176 -4.71 -16.54 6.74
CA PRO A 176 -4.66 -17.75 5.93
C PRO A 176 -5.83 -17.82 4.95
N GLY A 177 -5.55 -18.08 3.66
CA GLY A 177 -6.56 -18.04 2.59
C GLY A 177 -6.87 -16.64 2.03
N GLY A 178 -6.40 -15.58 2.66
CA GLY A 178 -6.47 -14.20 2.14
C GLY A 178 -5.70 -14.04 0.84
N TYR A 179 -5.94 -12.96 0.10
CA TYR A 179 -5.39 -12.79 -1.23
C TYR A 179 -4.64 -11.46 -1.45
N ILE A 180 -3.74 -11.47 -2.43
CA ILE A 180 -3.10 -10.27 -3.00
C ILE A 180 -3.52 -10.20 -4.46
N HIS A 181 -4.06 -9.04 -4.88
CA HIS A 181 -4.36 -8.74 -6.26
C HIS A 181 -3.55 -7.53 -6.71
N LEU A 182 -2.64 -7.76 -7.64
CA LEU A 182 -1.86 -6.71 -8.30
C LEU A 182 -2.33 -6.55 -9.74
N ALA A 183 -2.28 -5.33 -10.28
CA ALA A 183 -2.47 -5.08 -11.70
C ALA A 183 -1.46 -4.04 -12.19
N THR A 184 -0.93 -4.22 -13.39
CA THR A 184 -0.01 -3.28 -14.05
C THR A 184 -0.17 -3.36 -15.55
N ASP A 185 0.10 -2.25 -16.25
CA ASP A 185 0.17 -2.15 -17.70
C ASP A 185 1.62 -2.11 -18.23
N TRP A 186 2.60 -2.34 -17.34
CA TRP A 186 4.02 -2.36 -17.66
C TRP A 186 4.58 -3.79 -17.59
N GLN A 187 4.88 -4.40 -18.74
CA GLN A 187 5.27 -5.80 -18.84
C GLN A 187 6.47 -6.16 -17.95
N ASP A 188 7.56 -5.41 -18.01
CA ASP A 188 8.77 -5.68 -17.21
C ASP A 188 8.46 -5.63 -15.69
N TYR A 189 7.50 -4.79 -15.27
CA TYR A 189 7.07 -4.78 -13.87
C TYR A 189 6.13 -5.95 -13.55
N ALA A 190 5.29 -6.38 -14.49
CA ALA A 190 4.46 -7.58 -14.34
C ALA A 190 5.33 -8.83 -14.14
N GLU A 191 6.39 -8.97 -14.93
CA GLU A 191 7.36 -10.06 -14.81
C GLU A 191 8.09 -10.04 -13.46
N GLN A 192 8.52 -8.86 -13.00
CA GLN A 192 9.11 -8.70 -11.67
C GLN A 192 8.10 -9.05 -10.56
N MET A 193 6.85 -8.56 -10.64
CA MET A 193 5.79 -8.87 -9.68
C MET A 193 5.56 -10.39 -9.60
N LEU A 194 5.45 -11.06 -10.75
CA LEU A 194 5.27 -12.51 -10.83
C LEU A 194 6.42 -13.24 -10.15
N ALA A 195 7.66 -12.87 -10.46
CA ALA A 195 8.85 -13.48 -9.86
C ALA A 195 8.89 -13.29 -8.32
N VAL A 196 8.62 -12.07 -7.84
CA VAL A 196 8.64 -11.75 -6.40
C VAL A 196 7.55 -12.50 -5.64
N LEU A 197 6.31 -12.52 -6.17
CA LEU A 197 5.20 -13.21 -5.51
C LEU A 197 5.38 -14.74 -5.54
N SER A 198 5.88 -15.29 -6.64
CA SER A 198 6.12 -16.75 -6.78
C SER A 198 7.27 -17.24 -5.89
N ALA A 199 8.22 -16.36 -5.56
CA ALA A 199 9.32 -16.69 -4.65
C ALA A 199 8.93 -16.65 -3.16
N GLU A 200 7.76 -16.05 -2.81
CA GLU A 200 7.30 -15.98 -1.42
C GLU A 200 6.69 -17.33 -0.99
N PRO A 201 7.30 -18.04 -0.02
CA PRO A 201 6.89 -19.41 0.33
C PRO A 201 5.43 -19.54 0.81
N LEU A 202 4.90 -18.49 1.42
CA LEU A 202 3.53 -18.46 1.95
C LEU A 202 2.48 -18.14 0.90
N LEU A 203 2.87 -17.79 -0.33
CA LEU A 203 1.93 -17.48 -1.41
C LEU A 203 1.80 -18.64 -2.40
N GLN A 204 0.63 -18.71 -3.02
CA GLN A 204 0.32 -19.58 -4.13
C GLN A 204 -0.37 -18.77 -5.23
N ASN A 205 0.14 -18.87 -6.46
CA ASN A 205 -0.52 -18.29 -7.63
C ASN A 205 -1.86 -18.99 -7.86
N THR A 206 -2.88 -18.25 -8.25
CA THR A 206 -4.20 -18.81 -8.58
C THR A 206 -4.34 -19.13 -10.09
N ALA A 207 -3.32 -18.82 -10.88
CA ALA A 207 -3.22 -19.07 -12.31
C ALA A 207 -1.81 -19.58 -12.65
N ASP A 208 -1.58 -20.05 -13.87
CA ASP A 208 -0.24 -20.51 -14.30
C ASP A 208 0.79 -19.36 -14.29
N ALA A 209 0.39 -18.17 -14.68
CA ALA A 209 1.20 -16.95 -14.62
C ALA A 209 0.33 -15.75 -14.23
N TYR A 210 -0.41 -15.19 -15.19
CA TYR A 210 -1.29 -14.04 -14.98
C TYR A 210 -2.75 -14.49 -14.94
N ALA A 211 -3.50 -13.91 -14.02
CA ALA A 211 -4.93 -14.20 -13.90
C ALA A 211 -5.73 -13.40 -14.95
N PRO A 212 -6.87 -13.92 -15.42
CA PRO A 212 -7.84 -13.07 -16.10
C PRO A 212 -8.30 -11.95 -15.15
N ARG A 213 -8.60 -10.76 -15.69
CA ARG A 213 -9.07 -9.65 -14.87
C ARG A 213 -10.32 -10.07 -14.07
N PRO A 214 -10.27 -10.07 -12.74
CA PRO A 214 -11.42 -10.43 -11.90
C PRO A 214 -12.59 -9.45 -12.13
N ALA A 215 -13.83 -9.95 -12.07
CA ALA A 215 -15.02 -9.18 -12.36
C ALA A 215 -15.20 -7.95 -11.42
N TYR A 216 -14.74 -8.06 -10.18
CA TYR A 216 -14.83 -6.94 -9.23
C TYR A 216 -13.87 -5.79 -9.54
N ARG A 217 -12.77 -6.01 -10.29
CA ARG A 217 -11.87 -4.93 -10.68
C ARG A 217 -12.42 -4.19 -11.91
N PRO A 218 -12.89 -2.94 -11.75
CA PRO A 218 -13.44 -2.20 -12.86
C PRO A 218 -12.37 -1.88 -13.90
N LEU A 219 -12.77 -1.78 -15.15
CA LEU A 219 -11.92 -1.31 -16.23
C LEU A 219 -11.73 0.20 -16.10
N THR A 220 -10.53 0.65 -15.79
CA THR A 220 -10.23 2.07 -15.63
C THR A 220 -10.23 2.79 -16.99
N ARG A 221 -10.48 4.11 -16.99
CA ARG A 221 -10.37 4.93 -18.23
C ARG A 221 -8.98 4.87 -18.85
N PHE A 222 -7.97 4.71 -17.99
CA PHE A 222 -6.58 4.57 -18.43
C PHE A 222 -6.37 3.24 -19.16
N GLU A 223 -6.82 2.13 -18.59
CA GLU A 223 -6.80 0.80 -19.24
C GLU A 223 -7.54 0.80 -20.57
N GLN A 224 -8.75 1.39 -20.61
CA GLN A 224 -9.52 1.47 -21.86
C GLN A 224 -8.74 2.15 -22.99
N ARG A 225 -7.98 3.22 -22.66
CA ARG A 225 -7.10 3.87 -23.63
C ARG A 225 -5.92 3.01 -24.03
N GLY A 226 -5.27 2.38 -23.05
CA GLY A 226 -4.14 1.48 -23.28
C GLY A 226 -4.52 0.31 -24.15
N LEU A 227 -5.63 -0.36 -23.87
CA LEU A 227 -6.15 -1.46 -24.68
C LEU A 227 -6.44 -1.05 -26.14
N LYS A 228 -7.00 0.16 -26.37
CA LYS A 228 -7.20 0.71 -27.72
C LYS A 228 -5.90 0.95 -28.46
N LEU A 229 -4.77 1.13 -27.76
CA LEU A 229 -3.42 1.31 -28.31
C LEU A 229 -2.63 -0.01 -28.39
N GLY A 230 -3.28 -1.15 -28.05
CA GLY A 230 -2.63 -2.47 -28.06
C GLY A 230 -1.76 -2.75 -26.84
N HIS A 231 -1.87 -1.96 -25.79
CA HIS A 231 -1.14 -2.22 -24.53
C HIS A 231 -1.80 -3.35 -23.76
N GLY A 232 -0.99 -4.26 -23.23
CA GLY A 232 -1.44 -5.30 -22.31
C GLY A 232 -1.70 -4.77 -20.91
N VAL A 233 -2.54 -5.48 -20.17
CA VAL A 233 -2.67 -5.32 -18.71
C VAL A 233 -2.53 -6.71 -18.10
N TRP A 234 -1.74 -6.80 -17.07
CA TRP A 234 -1.45 -8.04 -16.35
C TRP A 234 -2.04 -7.98 -14.95
N ASP A 235 -2.96 -8.89 -14.68
CA ASP A 235 -3.50 -9.12 -13.33
C ASP A 235 -2.76 -10.30 -12.70
N LEU A 236 -2.33 -10.15 -11.44
CA LEU A 236 -1.69 -11.19 -10.66
C LEU A 236 -2.53 -11.42 -9.39
N LEU A 237 -3.04 -12.61 -9.23
CA LEU A 237 -3.86 -12.98 -8.08
C LEU A 237 -3.21 -14.16 -7.34
N PHE A 238 -2.76 -13.89 -6.14
CA PHE A 238 -2.12 -14.86 -5.27
C PHE A 238 -2.91 -15.04 -3.98
N ARG A 239 -2.91 -16.24 -3.41
CA ARG A 239 -3.52 -16.53 -2.11
C ARG A 239 -2.47 -16.90 -1.09
N ARG A 240 -2.65 -16.44 0.15
CA ARG A 240 -1.87 -16.96 1.26
C ARG A 240 -2.31 -18.40 1.54
N LYS A 241 -1.35 -19.32 1.63
CA LYS A 241 -1.59 -20.73 1.98
C LYS A 241 -2.23 -20.83 3.35
N THR A 242 -3.05 -21.85 3.54
CA THR A 242 -3.77 -22.09 4.81
C THR A 242 -2.98 -22.95 5.79
N SER A 243 -1.94 -23.61 5.32
CA SER A 243 -1.04 -24.46 6.10
C SER A 243 0.38 -24.32 5.61
#